data_024ce85dd576888e7469d1c74951c322
#
_entry.id   024ce85dd576888e7469d1c74951c322
#
_cell.length_a   1.000
_cell.length_b   1.000
_cell.length_c   1.000
_cell.angle_alpha   90.00
_cell.angle_beta   90.00
_cell.angle_gamma   90.00
#
_symmetry.space_group_name_H-M   'P 1'
#
loop_
_entity.id
_entity.type
_entity.pdbx_description
1 polymer ?
#
loop_
_entity_poly.entity_id
_entity_poly.type
_entity_poly.pdbx_seq_one_letter_code
_entity_poly.pdbx_strand_id
1 'polypeptide(L)'
;MCFLGYCTGDNYKDVRPIDVFCLNTTNYRWTALKKPHIDSHEADDWPFQRYGHTVVAHGHKIYLFGGRNDNHSCNRLYCFDTKTLKWSSPNVFGTIPSARDGHSACVIQDAMYIFGGYSEASFSYTPTVFRLDLNNYEWTLLKCEGSPPIYQDFHTATAIDNKMFVFGGRSDNSNDFTQTEIYSDRLVYLVRDFL
;
A
#
# COMPACT_ATOMS: atom_id res chain seq x y z
N MET A 1 -3.15 12.12 -9.51
CA MET A 1 -2.94 12.57 -8.11
C MET A 1 -1.70 11.89 -7.58
N CYS A 2 -0.80 12.62 -6.95
CA CYS A 2 0.42 12.06 -6.34
C CYS A 2 0.36 12.20 -4.82
N PHE A 3 0.74 11.14 -4.13
CA PHE A 3 0.94 11.16 -2.68
C PHE A 3 2.44 11.07 -2.42
N LEU A 4 3.01 12.07 -1.78
CA LEU A 4 4.40 12.01 -1.35
C LEU A 4 4.46 11.36 0.02
N GLY A 5 4.95 10.15 0.04
CA GLY A 5 5.14 9.40 1.29
C GLY A 5 6.37 9.84 2.09
N TYR A 6 7.32 10.46 1.43
CA TYR A 6 8.64 10.78 2.02
C TYR A 6 8.77 12.26 2.36
N CYS A 7 9.31 12.56 3.52
CA CYS A 7 9.68 13.91 3.92
C CYS A 7 11.19 14.06 3.86
N THR A 8 11.64 15.09 3.16
CA THR A 8 13.04 15.55 3.23
C THR A 8 13.20 16.45 4.47
N GLY A 9 13.64 15.92 5.57
CA GLY A 9 13.90 16.69 6.78
C GLY A 9 14.46 15.78 7.88
N ASP A 10 15.25 16.33 8.77
CA ASP A 10 16.05 15.60 9.76
C ASP A 10 15.24 14.86 10.85
N ASN A 11 13.91 14.76 10.72
CA ASN A 11 13.05 14.20 11.75
C ASN A 11 11.98 13.25 11.19
N TYR A 12 12.38 12.03 10.78
CA TYR A 12 11.47 10.94 10.47
C TYR A 12 10.62 10.45 11.66
N LYS A 13 10.87 11.00 12.84
CA LYS A 13 10.21 10.63 14.10
C LYS A 13 8.87 11.33 14.28
N ASP A 14 8.65 12.45 13.61
CA ASP A 14 7.45 13.24 13.76
C ASP A 14 6.30 12.65 12.93
N VAL A 15 5.18 12.43 13.59
CA VAL A 15 3.92 12.02 12.94
C VAL A 15 3.27 13.25 12.30
N ARG A 16 3.65 13.56 11.07
CA ARG A 16 3.08 14.69 10.30
C ARG A 16 2.18 14.18 9.20
N PRO A 17 1.09 14.91 8.87
CA PRO A 17 0.25 14.55 7.74
C PRO A 17 1.02 14.52 6.43
N ILE A 18 0.75 13.51 5.56
CA ILE A 18 1.36 13.43 4.23
C ILE A 18 0.97 14.62 3.35
N ASP A 19 1.81 14.93 2.37
CA ASP A 19 1.47 15.88 1.31
C ASP A 19 0.63 15.19 0.24
N VAL A 20 -0.38 15.90 -0.25
CA VAL A 20 -1.22 15.45 -1.36
C VAL A 20 -1.19 16.49 -2.48
N PHE A 21 -0.78 16.05 -3.66
CA PHE A 21 -0.74 16.88 -4.86
C PHE A 21 -1.64 16.30 -5.94
N CYS A 22 -2.33 17.17 -6.65
CA CYS A 22 -3.12 16.82 -7.81
C CYS A 22 -2.46 17.41 -9.07
N LEU A 23 -2.14 16.54 -10.04
CA LEU A 23 -1.75 16.95 -11.38
C LEU A 23 -2.99 16.94 -12.28
N ASN A 24 -3.32 18.08 -12.85
CA ASN A 24 -4.28 18.16 -13.94
C ASN A 24 -3.57 17.79 -15.25
N THR A 25 -3.94 16.66 -15.85
CA THR A 25 -3.29 16.16 -17.07
C THR A 25 -3.74 16.87 -18.34
N THR A 26 -4.75 17.75 -18.28
CA THR A 26 -5.18 18.56 -19.44
C THR A 26 -4.30 19.80 -19.62
N ASN A 27 -3.89 20.42 -18.51
CA ASN A 27 -3.09 21.65 -18.53
C ASN A 27 -1.74 21.51 -17.82
N TYR A 28 -1.41 20.31 -17.34
CA TYR A 28 -0.17 19.94 -16.64
C TYR A 28 0.12 20.78 -15.39
N ARG A 29 -0.94 21.24 -14.73
CA ARG A 29 -0.82 22.07 -13.54
C ARG A 29 -0.91 21.24 -12.27
N TRP A 30 0.06 21.43 -11.39
CA TRP A 30 0.04 20.88 -10.04
C TRP A 30 -0.71 21.77 -9.07
N THR A 31 -1.46 21.16 -8.17
CA THR A 31 -2.14 21.82 -7.06
C THR A 31 -1.89 21.02 -5.79
N ALA A 32 -1.36 21.69 -4.77
CA ALA A 32 -1.23 21.10 -3.44
C ALA A 32 -2.56 21.19 -2.69
N LEU A 33 -2.94 20.10 -2.01
CA LEU A 33 -4.07 20.13 -1.10
C LEU A 33 -3.64 20.72 0.25
N LYS A 34 -4.51 21.55 0.83
CA LYS A 34 -4.24 22.12 2.14
C LYS A 34 -4.32 21.03 3.21
N LYS A 35 -3.27 20.88 4.00
CA LYS A 35 -3.26 19.99 5.15
C LYS A 35 -4.11 20.54 6.30
N PRO A 36 -4.70 19.67 7.13
CA PRO A 36 -5.31 20.08 8.39
C PRO A 36 -4.25 20.62 9.35
N HIS A 37 -4.68 21.39 10.33
CA HIS A 37 -3.82 21.75 11.45
C HIS A 37 -3.52 20.49 12.26
N ILE A 38 -2.26 20.29 12.70
CA ILE A 38 -1.81 19.05 13.35
C ILE A 38 -2.60 18.71 14.62
N ASP A 39 -3.10 19.70 15.32
CA ASP A 39 -3.91 19.55 16.55
C ASP A 39 -5.41 19.47 16.27
N SER A 40 -5.84 19.39 15.04
CA SER A 40 -7.26 19.28 14.68
C SER A 40 -7.72 17.83 14.62
N HIS A 41 -8.99 17.56 14.95
CA HIS A 41 -9.59 16.23 14.80
C HIS A 41 -9.56 15.72 13.34
N GLU A 42 -9.46 16.61 12.35
CA GLU A 42 -9.28 16.21 10.95
C GLU A 42 -7.92 15.56 10.70
N ALA A 43 -6.92 15.81 11.56
CA ALA A 43 -5.60 15.18 11.45
C ALA A 43 -5.62 13.68 11.80
N ASP A 44 -6.58 13.23 12.62
CA ASP A 44 -6.71 11.83 13.02
C ASP A 44 -7.03 10.91 11.84
N ASP A 45 -7.75 11.41 10.84
CA ASP A 45 -8.08 10.70 9.61
C ASP A 45 -7.07 10.91 8.50
N TRP A 46 -6.10 11.79 8.68
CA TRP A 46 -5.07 12.06 7.68
C TRP A 46 -3.88 11.11 7.86
N PRO A 47 -3.42 10.40 6.79
CA PRO A 47 -2.26 9.53 6.92
C PRO A 47 -1.02 10.33 7.33
N PHE A 48 -0.20 9.77 8.22
CA PHE A 48 1.10 10.36 8.53
C PHE A 48 2.12 10.09 7.42
N GLN A 49 3.19 10.86 7.37
CA GLN A 49 4.32 10.70 6.44
C GLN A 49 4.95 9.32 6.59
N ARG A 50 5.09 8.61 5.47
CA ARG A 50 5.53 7.21 5.41
C ARG A 50 6.14 6.86 4.06
N TYR A 51 6.89 5.78 4.02
CA TYR A 51 7.38 5.16 2.79
C TYR A 51 6.91 3.69 2.73
N GLY A 52 7.06 3.04 1.56
CA GLY A 52 6.68 1.65 1.37
C GLY A 52 5.18 1.37 1.47
N HIS A 53 4.32 2.41 1.44
CA HIS A 53 2.88 2.27 1.35
C HIS A 53 2.43 2.02 -0.08
N THR A 54 1.20 1.54 -0.22
CA THR A 54 0.54 1.41 -1.53
C THR A 54 -0.67 2.31 -1.62
N VAL A 55 -0.97 2.71 -2.85
CA VAL A 55 -2.14 3.54 -3.17
C VAL A 55 -2.83 2.97 -4.38
N VAL A 56 -4.14 2.76 -4.28
CA VAL A 56 -4.98 2.28 -5.38
C VAL A 56 -6.22 3.13 -5.52
N ALA A 57 -6.73 3.25 -6.74
CA ALA A 57 -7.96 4.00 -7.03
C ALA A 57 -9.10 3.05 -7.36
N HIS A 58 -10.29 3.34 -6.82
CA HIS A 58 -11.54 2.67 -7.17
C HIS A 58 -12.70 3.69 -7.17
N GLY A 59 -13.35 3.85 -8.32
CA GLY A 59 -14.35 4.88 -8.50
C GLY A 59 -13.78 6.28 -8.26
N HIS A 60 -14.37 7.03 -7.33
CA HIS A 60 -13.90 8.35 -6.92
C HIS A 60 -13.07 8.34 -5.63
N LYS A 61 -12.73 7.17 -5.15
CA LYS A 61 -11.97 6.99 -3.92
C LYS A 61 -10.55 6.49 -4.21
N ILE A 62 -9.62 6.91 -3.38
CA ILE A 62 -8.24 6.44 -3.38
C ILE A 62 -7.97 5.84 -2.02
N TYR A 63 -7.51 4.60 -2.02
CA TYR A 63 -7.20 3.83 -0.81
C TYR A 63 -5.70 3.76 -0.60
N LEU A 64 -5.25 4.10 0.59
CA LEU A 64 -3.87 3.99 1.02
C LEU A 64 -3.77 2.95 2.14
N PHE A 65 -2.84 2.02 2.02
CA PHE A 65 -2.60 0.99 3.02
C PHE A 65 -1.11 0.81 3.30
N GLY A 66 -0.79 0.49 4.56
CA GLY A 66 0.55 0.12 4.98
C GLY A 66 1.56 1.26 4.97
N GLY A 67 2.81 0.89 4.82
CA GLY A 67 3.95 1.79 4.90
C GLY A 67 4.40 2.04 6.33
N ARG A 68 5.57 2.64 6.46
CA ARG A 68 6.20 2.95 7.75
C ARG A 68 6.93 4.29 7.71
N ASN A 69 7.18 4.84 8.87
CA ASN A 69 8.28 5.77 9.15
C ASN A 69 9.29 5.09 10.09
N ASP A 70 10.27 5.80 10.61
CA ASP A 70 11.32 5.21 11.45
C ASP A 70 10.80 4.58 12.75
N ASN A 71 9.65 5.01 13.24
CA ASN A 71 9.11 4.58 14.53
C ASN A 71 7.85 3.72 14.40
N HIS A 72 7.10 3.81 13.29
CA HIS A 72 5.76 3.26 13.19
C HIS A 72 5.52 2.57 11.84
N SER A 73 5.25 1.29 11.88
CA SER A 73 4.59 0.60 10.76
C SER A 73 3.09 0.72 10.90
N CYS A 74 2.38 0.68 9.79
CA CYS A 74 0.96 0.92 9.74
C CYS A 74 0.20 -0.22 9.08
N ASN A 75 -0.98 -0.56 9.64
CA ASN A 75 -1.96 -1.43 9.01
C ASN A 75 -3.37 -0.81 8.95
N ARG A 76 -3.45 0.49 9.16
CA ARG A 76 -4.69 1.25 9.02
C ARG A 76 -4.98 1.49 7.55
N LEU A 77 -6.24 1.30 7.16
CA LEU A 77 -6.74 1.69 5.85
C LEU A 77 -7.15 3.15 5.88
N TYR A 78 -6.67 3.92 4.91
CA TYR A 78 -7.11 5.29 4.68
C TYR A 78 -7.82 5.38 3.33
N CYS A 79 -8.86 6.20 3.29
CA CYS A 79 -9.66 6.46 2.10
C CYS A 79 -9.71 7.97 1.85
N PHE A 80 -9.25 8.39 0.69
CA PHE A 80 -9.36 9.76 0.20
C PHE A 80 -10.48 9.85 -0.82
N ASP A 81 -11.47 10.69 -0.56
CA ASP A 81 -12.56 10.97 -1.51
C ASP A 81 -12.16 12.15 -2.41
N THR A 82 -12.04 11.89 -3.71
CA THR A 82 -11.61 12.90 -4.70
C THR A 82 -12.65 13.95 -5.02
N LYS A 83 -13.92 13.75 -4.62
CA LYS A 83 -15.01 14.73 -4.80
C LYS A 83 -15.04 15.74 -3.65
N THR A 84 -14.90 15.23 -2.42
CA THR A 84 -14.94 16.07 -1.21
C THR A 84 -13.58 16.56 -0.78
N LEU A 85 -12.50 15.96 -1.32
CA LEU A 85 -11.10 16.19 -0.97
C LEU A 85 -10.81 15.92 0.51
N LYS A 86 -11.52 14.95 1.09
CA LYS A 86 -11.36 14.57 2.50
C LYS A 86 -10.81 13.17 2.66
N TRP A 87 -10.00 13.00 3.68
CA TRP A 87 -9.59 11.70 4.17
C TRP A 87 -10.61 11.15 5.17
N SER A 88 -10.65 9.84 5.26
CA SER A 88 -11.36 9.06 6.28
C SER A 88 -10.61 7.77 6.52
N SER A 89 -10.87 7.12 7.63
CA SER A 89 -10.32 5.80 7.94
C SER A 89 -11.48 4.84 8.16
N PRO A 90 -11.88 4.08 7.13
CA PRO A 90 -12.95 3.10 7.27
C PRO A 90 -12.64 2.05 8.34
N ASN A 91 -13.66 1.67 9.10
CA ASN A 91 -13.55 0.50 9.98
C ASN A 91 -13.44 -0.76 9.14
N VAL A 92 -12.36 -1.48 9.32
CA VAL A 92 -12.09 -2.75 8.65
C VAL A 92 -12.29 -3.91 9.61
N PHE A 93 -12.64 -5.08 9.08
CA PHE A 93 -12.81 -6.30 9.86
C PHE A 93 -12.31 -7.53 9.09
N GLY A 94 -12.48 -8.73 9.64
CA GLY A 94 -11.96 -9.96 9.05
C GLY A 94 -10.49 -10.21 9.39
N THR A 95 -9.74 -10.83 8.50
CA THR A 95 -8.32 -11.14 8.69
C THR A 95 -7.45 -9.97 8.24
N ILE A 96 -7.31 -8.97 9.11
CA ILE A 96 -6.57 -7.75 8.79
C ILE A 96 -5.07 -8.06 8.66
N PRO A 97 -4.41 -7.61 7.56
CA PRO A 97 -2.97 -7.78 7.42
C PRO A 97 -2.21 -7.09 8.56
N SER A 98 -1.11 -7.69 8.99
CA SER A 98 -0.16 -7.03 9.90
C SER A 98 0.39 -5.75 9.28
N ALA A 99 0.86 -4.84 10.14
CA ALA A 99 1.58 -3.65 9.70
C ALA A 99 2.78 -4.06 8.83
N ARG A 100 2.89 -3.45 7.64
CA ARG A 100 3.86 -3.81 6.62
C ARG A 100 4.22 -2.67 5.71
N ASP A 101 5.40 -2.77 5.11
CA ASP A 101 5.89 -1.87 4.09
C ASP A 101 6.48 -2.63 2.89
N GLY A 102 6.68 -1.95 1.77
CA GLY A 102 7.26 -2.54 0.56
C GLY A 102 6.37 -3.57 -0.15
N HIS A 103 5.12 -3.76 0.29
CA HIS A 103 4.13 -4.59 -0.41
C HIS A 103 3.66 -3.88 -1.70
N SER A 104 3.02 -4.64 -2.57
CA SER A 104 2.32 -4.10 -3.74
C SER A 104 0.81 -4.23 -3.60
N ALA A 105 0.08 -3.41 -4.35
CA ALA A 105 -1.38 -3.47 -4.40
C ALA A 105 -1.92 -3.21 -5.80
N CYS A 106 -3.06 -3.82 -6.11
CA CYS A 106 -3.87 -3.49 -7.28
C CYS A 106 -5.36 -3.66 -6.97
N VAL A 107 -6.22 -3.12 -7.83
CA VAL A 107 -7.67 -3.32 -7.74
C VAL A 107 -8.11 -4.24 -8.87
N ILE A 108 -8.88 -5.26 -8.53
CA ILE A 108 -9.57 -6.13 -9.48
C ILE A 108 -11.04 -6.12 -9.10
N GLN A 109 -11.90 -5.68 -10.01
CA GLN A 109 -13.32 -5.44 -9.74
C GLN A 109 -13.51 -4.52 -8.50
N ASP A 110 -14.25 -4.94 -7.50
CA ASP A 110 -14.54 -4.19 -6.29
C ASP A 110 -13.67 -4.63 -5.09
N ALA A 111 -12.47 -5.13 -5.36
CA ALA A 111 -11.56 -5.55 -4.31
C ALA A 111 -10.13 -5.06 -4.54
N MET A 112 -9.49 -4.62 -3.45
CA MET A 112 -8.05 -4.34 -3.41
C MET A 112 -7.33 -5.61 -2.99
N TYR A 113 -6.31 -5.96 -3.75
CA TYR A 113 -5.41 -7.08 -3.45
C TYR A 113 -4.06 -6.51 -3.06
N ILE A 114 -3.49 -7.02 -1.97
CA ILE A 114 -2.12 -6.71 -1.57
C ILE A 114 -1.29 -7.99 -1.56
N PHE A 115 -0.02 -7.87 -1.93
CA PHE A 115 0.93 -8.98 -1.94
C PHE A 115 2.25 -8.59 -1.30
N GLY A 116 2.79 -9.48 -0.49
CA GLY A 116 4.16 -9.43 -0.03
C GLY A 116 4.45 -8.33 1.00
N GLY A 117 5.65 -7.82 0.91
CA GLY A 117 6.22 -6.81 1.79
C GLY A 117 6.83 -7.37 3.06
N TYR A 118 7.52 -6.50 3.79
CA TYR A 118 8.06 -6.80 5.10
C TYR A 118 6.99 -6.63 6.17
N SER A 119 6.73 -7.69 6.93
CA SER A 119 5.75 -7.73 8.01
C SER A 119 6.42 -7.48 9.35
N GLU A 120 5.97 -6.48 10.08
CA GLU A 120 6.49 -6.19 11.41
C GLU A 120 6.14 -7.28 12.43
N ALA A 121 4.97 -7.93 12.29
CA ALA A 121 4.55 -8.98 13.22
C ALA A 121 5.42 -10.24 13.16
N SER A 122 5.97 -10.57 12.00
CA SER A 122 6.85 -11.73 11.79
C SER A 122 8.32 -11.36 11.67
N PHE A 123 8.65 -10.06 11.61
CA PHE A 123 9.98 -9.56 11.31
C PHE A 123 10.60 -10.19 10.06
N SER A 124 9.76 -10.41 9.04
CA SER A 124 10.16 -11.08 7.81
C SER A 124 9.34 -10.64 6.61
N TYR A 125 9.91 -10.87 5.43
CA TYR A 125 9.14 -10.79 4.18
C TYR A 125 8.10 -11.90 4.12
N THR A 126 6.95 -11.64 3.55
CA THR A 126 5.86 -12.60 3.48
C THR A 126 5.36 -12.78 2.05
N PRO A 127 5.09 -14.02 1.59
CA PRO A 127 4.48 -14.26 0.29
C PRO A 127 2.93 -14.25 0.36
N THR A 128 2.37 -13.58 1.35
CA THR A 128 0.93 -13.62 1.61
C THR A 128 0.17 -12.68 0.68
N VAL A 129 -1.00 -13.13 0.25
CA VAL A 129 -1.98 -12.31 -0.50
C VAL A 129 -3.18 -12.06 0.38
N PHE A 130 -3.56 -10.80 0.50
CA PHE A 130 -4.81 -10.42 1.15
C PHE A 130 -5.73 -9.73 0.16
N ARG A 131 -7.03 -9.92 0.34
CA ARG A 131 -8.10 -9.28 -0.39
C ARG A 131 -8.91 -8.41 0.56
N LEU A 132 -9.09 -7.14 0.20
CA LEU A 132 -10.04 -6.23 0.85
C LEU A 132 -11.24 -6.05 -0.08
N ASP A 133 -12.41 -6.39 0.38
CA ASP A 133 -13.65 -6.02 -0.29
C ASP A 133 -13.92 -4.52 -0.07
N LEU A 134 -13.99 -3.75 -1.15
CA LEU A 134 -14.16 -2.29 -1.07
C LEU A 134 -15.61 -1.84 -0.84
N ASN A 135 -16.57 -2.77 -0.88
CA ASN A 135 -17.97 -2.49 -0.58
C ASN A 135 -18.27 -2.54 0.93
N ASN A 136 -17.66 -3.49 1.64
CA ASN A 136 -17.93 -3.73 3.06
C ASN A 136 -16.70 -3.59 3.97
N TYR A 137 -15.50 -3.44 3.39
CA TYR A 137 -14.21 -3.32 4.09
C TYR A 137 -13.79 -4.57 4.87
N GLU A 138 -14.13 -5.74 4.36
CA GLU A 138 -13.71 -7.02 4.91
C GLU A 138 -12.38 -7.48 4.32
N TRP A 139 -11.41 -7.77 5.19
CA TRP A 139 -10.14 -8.38 4.83
C TRP A 139 -10.20 -9.91 4.88
N THR A 140 -9.68 -10.55 3.86
CA THR A 140 -9.53 -12.00 3.76
C THR A 140 -8.08 -12.35 3.42
N LEU A 141 -7.46 -13.24 4.20
CA LEU A 141 -6.20 -13.88 3.81
C LEU A 141 -6.52 -14.96 2.76
N LEU A 142 -5.88 -14.88 1.61
CA LEU A 142 -6.13 -15.84 0.53
C LEU A 142 -5.20 -17.05 0.64
N LYS A 143 -5.77 -18.22 0.50
CA LYS A 143 -5.00 -19.45 0.31
C LYS A 143 -4.69 -19.58 -1.18
N CYS A 144 -3.46 -19.23 -1.57
CA CYS A 144 -2.99 -19.35 -2.93
C CYS A 144 -2.43 -20.75 -3.19
N GLU A 145 -2.60 -21.26 -4.40
CA GLU A 145 -2.04 -22.53 -4.87
C GLU A 145 -0.82 -22.27 -5.76
N GLY A 146 -0.01 -23.30 -5.99
CA GLY A 146 1.21 -23.22 -6.80
C GLY A 146 2.42 -22.75 -6.01
N SER A 147 3.47 -22.36 -6.74
CA SER A 147 4.71 -21.85 -6.15
C SER A 147 4.64 -20.33 -6.08
N PRO A 148 4.51 -19.74 -4.89
CA PRO A 148 4.52 -18.29 -4.75
C PRO A 148 5.90 -17.74 -5.13
N PRO A 149 6.00 -16.46 -5.51
CA PRO A 149 7.29 -15.80 -5.59
C PRO A 149 8.01 -15.89 -4.26
N ILE A 150 9.34 -15.91 -4.33
CA ILE A 150 10.18 -15.80 -3.13
C ILE A 150 9.83 -14.48 -2.44
N TYR A 151 9.94 -14.45 -1.12
CA TYR A 151 9.68 -13.30 -0.27
C TYR A 151 10.23 -12.01 -0.90
N GLN A 152 9.37 -11.04 -1.16
CA GLN A 152 9.75 -9.82 -1.88
C GLN A 152 9.18 -8.57 -1.25
N ASP A 153 9.98 -7.50 -1.28
CA ASP A 153 9.52 -6.14 -1.05
C ASP A 153 9.88 -5.23 -2.22
N PHE A 154 9.30 -4.04 -2.27
CA PHE A 154 9.49 -3.02 -3.31
C PHE A 154 9.34 -3.53 -4.75
N HIS A 155 8.58 -4.59 -4.93
CA HIS A 155 8.09 -5.05 -6.23
C HIS A 155 6.89 -4.20 -6.67
N THR A 156 6.53 -4.32 -7.94
CA THR A 156 5.33 -3.67 -8.47
C THR A 156 4.25 -4.70 -8.78
N ALA A 157 3.00 -4.28 -8.70
CA ALA A 157 1.89 -5.09 -9.16
C ALA A 157 0.96 -4.28 -10.06
N THR A 158 0.40 -4.97 -11.05
CA THR A 158 -0.64 -4.42 -11.92
C THR A 158 -1.74 -5.45 -12.14
N ALA A 159 -2.96 -4.96 -12.36
CA ALA A 159 -4.10 -5.81 -12.68
C ALA A 159 -4.37 -5.79 -14.19
N ILE A 160 -4.57 -6.96 -14.77
CA ILE A 160 -5.08 -7.13 -16.13
C ILE A 160 -6.19 -8.18 -16.03
N ASP A 161 -7.39 -7.81 -16.41
CA ASP A 161 -8.59 -8.62 -16.21
C ASP A 161 -8.72 -9.05 -14.74
N ASN A 162 -8.87 -10.35 -14.47
CA ASN A 162 -8.96 -10.92 -13.12
C ASN A 162 -7.61 -11.41 -12.57
N LYS A 163 -6.49 -10.88 -13.09
CA LYS A 163 -5.15 -11.35 -12.77
C LYS A 163 -4.30 -10.25 -12.20
N MET A 164 -3.54 -10.55 -11.15
CA MET A 164 -2.51 -9.69 -10.58
C MET A 164 -1.16 -10.14 -11.10
N PHE A 165 -0.44 -9.26 -11.77
CA PHE A 165 0.93 -9.47 -12.22
C PHE A 165 1.89 -8.77 -11.28
N VAL A 166 2.88 -9.50 -10.78
CA VAL A 166 3.91 -8.98 -9.88
C VAL A 166 5.25 -9.04 -10.59
N PHE A 167 6.02 -7.95 -10.52
CA PHE A 167 7.30 -7.85 -11.20
C PHE A 167 8.36 -7.21 -10.31
N GLY A 168 9.57 -7.79 -10.33
CA GLY A 168 10.75 -7.28 -9.66
C GLY A 168 10.71 -7.42 -8.14
N GLY A 169 11.38 -6.51 -7.46
CA GLY A 169 11.53 -6.52 -6.01
C GLY A 169 12.91 -7.00 -5.56
N ARG A 170 13.09 -7.03 -4.27
CA ARG A 170 14.27 -7.58 -3.61
C ARG A 170 13.87 -8.61 -2.55
N SER A 171 14.79 -9.51 -2.24
CA SER A 171 14.64 -10.49 -1.18
C SER A 171 15.99 -10.70 -0.51
N ASP A 172 15.98 -10.82 0.79
CA ASP A 172 17.16 -11.26 1.54
C ASP A 172 17.09 -12.79 1.65
N ASN A 173 17.82 -13.48 0.78
CA ASN A 173 17.79 -14.93 0.68
C ASN A 173 18.63 -15.65 1.76
N SER A 174 19.24 -14.90 2.66
CA SER A 174 20.09 -15.45 3.71
C SER A 174 19.83 -14.76 5.04
N ASN A 175 20.10 -15.47 6.11
CA ASN A 175 20.32 -14.86 7.44
C ASN A 175 21.51 -13.88 7.44
N ASP A 176 22.06 -13.59 6.28
CA ASP A 176 23.14 -12.65 6.04
C ASP A 176 22.55 -11.44 5.32
N PHE A 177 22.29 -10.39 6.07
CA PHE A 177 21.78 -9.08 5.61
C PHE A 177 22.70 -8.39 4.58
N THR A 178 23.82 -8.99 4.21
CA THR A 178 24.76 -8.45 3.22
C THR A 178 24.50 -8.92 1.79
N GLN A 179 23.58 -9.87 1.58
CA GLN A 179 23.26 -10.40 0.25
C GLN A 179 21.79 -10.12 -0.10
N THR A 180 21.55 -8.97 -0.72
CA THR A 180 20.25 -8.63 -1.30
C THR A 180 20.19 -9.11 -2.74
N GLU A 181 19.32 -10.06 -3.05
CA GLU A 181 19.05 -10.47 -4.43
C GLU A 181 17.99 -9.51 -5.05
N ILE A 182 18.36 -8.89 -6.17
CA ILE A 182 17.46 -8.04 -6.95
C ILE A 182 16.90 -8.86 -8.11
N TYR A 183 15.60 -9.02 -8.13
CA TYR A 183 14.89 -9.74 -9.20
C TYR A 183 14.35 -8.76 -10.24
N SER A 184 15.14 -8.50 -11.29
CA SER A 184 14.74 -7.63 -12.40
C SER A 184 14.02 -8.37 -13.54
N ASP A 185 14.12 -9.70 -13.57
CA ASP A 185 13.74 -10.56 -14.70
C ASP A 185 12.62 -11.56 -14.38
N ARG A 186 12.10 -11.59 -13.16
CA ARG A 186 11.02 -12.49 -12.79
C ARG A 186 9.66 -11.81 -12.87
N LEU A 187 8.87 -12.17 -13.86
CA LEU A 187 7.43 -11.93 -13.90
C LEU A 187 6.72 -13.04 -13.11
N VAL A 188 6.04 -12.67 -12.05
CA VAL A 188 5.24 -13.60 -11.28
C VAL A 188 3.77 -13.37 -11.56
N TYR A 189 3.09 -14.45 -11.81
CA TYR A 189 1.72 -14.51 -12.26
C TYR A 189 0.85 -15.09 -11.13
N LEU A 190 -0.01 -14.26 -10.55
CA LEU A 190 -1.05 -14.72 -9.64
C LEU A 190 -2.36 -14.82 -10.41
N VAL A 191 -2.74 -16.04 -10.79
CA VAL A 191 -4.03 -16.30 -11.43
C VAL A 191 -5.11 -16.42 -10.38
N ARG A 192 -6.23 -15.81 -10.65
CA ARG A 192 -7.46 -16.14 -9.99
C ARG A 192 -8.56 -16.43 -11.00
N ASP A 193 -9.02 -17.67 -10.98
CA ASP A 193 -10.36 -18.05 -11.40
C ASP A 193 -11.15 -18.23 -10.09
N PHE A 194 -12.04 -17.30 -9.77
CA PHE A 194 -13.09 -17.53 -8.79
C PHE A 194 -14.39 -17.73 -9.54
N LEU A 195 -14.87 -18.97 -9.50
CA LEU A 195 -16.27 -19.30 -9.72
C LEU A 195 -17.11 -18.78 -8.55
#